data_3958cdb80f94e467984a11bc5b013ced
#
_entry.id   3958cdb80f94e467984a11bc5b013ced
#
_cell.length_a   1.000
_cell.length_b   1.000
_cell.length_c   1.000
_cell.angle_alpha   90.00
_cell.angle_beta   90.00
_cell.angle_gamma   90.00
#
_symmetry.space_group_name_H-M   'P 1'
#
loop_
_entity.id
_entity.type
_entity.pdbx_description
1 polymer ?
#
loop_
_entity_poly.entity_id
_entity_poly.type
_entity_poly.pdbx_seq_one_letter_code
_entity_poly.pdbx_strand_id
1 'polypeptide(L)'
;MTAIKGILALSLALVLGLSPGFAAESPRAQVLEAAAAEIKAAEQALREAQDRQQQAVEPLPGERARNVDGRSRLGPEYFERQRARAAEVDAARARLDEAYRLRNQIRE
;
A
#
# COMPACT_ATOMS: atom_id res chain seq x y z
N MET A 1 9.00 25.17 7.93
CA MET A 1 8.51 23.81 7.73
C MET A 1 7.46 23.39 8.73
N THR A 2 7.59 23.80 9.98
CA THR A 2 6.57 23.53 10.99
C THR A 2 5.24 24.19 10.69
N ALA A 3 5.25 25.33 10.00
CA ALA A 3 4.02 26.02 9.61
C ALA A 3 3.15 25.21 8.65
N ILE A 4 3.78 24.40 7.81
CA ILE A 4 3.06 23.55 6.85
C ILE A 4 2.24 22.50 7.59
N LYS A 5 2.81 21.90 8.62
CA LYS A 5 2.10 20.90 9.42
C LYS A 5 0.90 21.50 10.14
N GLY A 6 1.03 22.72 10.63
CA GLY A 6 -0.07 23.42 11.26
C GLY A 6 -1.22 23.69 10.30
N ILE A 7 -0.89 24.06 9.08
CA ILE A 7 -1.89 24.34 8.05
C ILE A 7 -2.68 23.08 7.70
N LEU A 8 -1.98 21.95 7.59
CA LEU A 8 -2.64 20.68 7.30
C LEU A 8 -3.61 20.28 8.41
N ALA A 9 -3.22 20.48 9.65
CA ALA A 9 -4.09 20.19 10.78
C ALA A 9 -5.35 21.08 10.78
N LEU A 10 -5.16 22.34 10.44
CA LEU A 10 -6.27 23.26 10.32
C LEU A 10 -7.24 22.88 9.22
N SER A 11 -6.70 22.45 8.08
CA SER A 11 -7.52 22.00 6.97
C SER A 11 -8.40 20.82 7.36
N LEU A 12 -7.83 19.90 8.10
CA LEU A 12 -8.56 18.73 8.57
C LEU A 12 -9.71 19.13 9.50
N ALA A 13 -9.45 20.03 10.41
CA ALA A 13 -10.49 20.52 11.32
C ALA A 13 -11.62 21.22 10.57
N LEU A 14 -11.28 21.97 9.55
CA LEU A 14 -12.26 22.66 8.73
C LEU A 14 -13.20 21.69 8.01
N VAL A 15 -12.62 20.61 7.46
CA VAL A 15 -13.42 19.59 6.79
C VAL A 15 -14.39 18.94 7.76
N LEU A 16 -13.95 18.65 8.96
CA LEU A 16 -14.81 18.08 9.98
C LEU A 16 -15.92 19.05 10.38
N GLY A 17 -15.61 20.33 10.43
CA GLY A 17 -16.59 21.37 10.77
C GLY A 17 -17.67 21.58 9.73
N LEU A 18 -17.39 21.21 8.48
CA LEU A 18 -18.35 21.37 7.40
C LEU A 18 -19.28 20.18 7.23
N SER A 19 -19.03 19.08 7.95
CA SER A 19 -19.78 17.85 7.80
C SER A 19 -21.13 17.78 8.53
N PRO A 20 -21.45 18.60 9.53
CA PRO A 20 -22.66 18.41 10.30
C PRO A 20 -23.96 18.62 9.54
N GLY A 21 -23.91 19.21 8.35
CA GLY A 21 -25.11 19.41 7.55
C GLY A 21 -25.68 18.15 6.91
N PHE A 22 -24.94 17.05 6.97
CA PHE A 22 -25.34 15.78 6.34
C PHE A 22 -25.51 14.70 7.39
N ALA A 23 -26.26 14.99 8.41
CA ALA A 23 -26.47 14.09 9.53
C ALA A 23 -27.36 12.89 9.22
N ALA A 24 -27.81 12.74 7.97
CA ALA A 24 -28.68 11.65 7.58
C ALA A 24 -28.01 10.28 7.60
N GLU A 25 -26.67 10.23 7.47
CA GLU A 25 -25.94 8.96 7.49
C GLU A 25 -25.71 8.49 8.92
N SER A 26 -26.04 7.23 9.19
CA SER A 26 -25.76 6.64 10.49
C SER A 26 -24.25 6.46 10.68
N PRO A 27 -23.76 6.43 11.93
CA PRO A 27 -22.38 6.12 12.19
C PRO A 27 -21.93 4.79 11.58
N ARG A 28 -22.81 3.79 11.58
CA ARG A 28 -22.51 2.50 10.97
C ARG A 28 -22.29 2.62 9.46
N ALA A 29 -23.13 3.41 8.79
CA ALA A 29 -22.98 3.65 7.35
C ALA A 29 -21.66 4.33 7.04
N GLN A 30 -21.24 5.30 7.87
CA GLN A 30 -19.96 5.97 7.71
C GLN A 30 -18.78 5.03 7.89
N VAL A 31 -18.86 4.12 8.86
CA VAL A 31 -17.80 3.15 9.11
C VAL A 31 -17.71 2.15 7.95
N LEU A 32 -18.86 1.71 7.42
CA LEU A 32 -18.87 0.81 6.27
C LEU A 32 -18.29 1.49 5.03
N GLU A 33 -18.59 2.75 4.84
CA GLU A 33 -18.02 3.52 3.73
C GLU A 33 -16.51 3.68 3.86
N ALA A 34 -16.02 3.94 5.07
CA ALA A 34 -14.59 4.02 5.33
C ALA A 34 -13.92 2.66 5.09
N ALA A 35 -14.57 1.58 5.49
CA ALA A 35 -14.06 0.24 5.25
C ALA A 35 -13.98 -0.07 3.76
N ALA A 36 -14.98 0.33 2.98
CA ALA A 36 -14.96 0.16 1.54
C ALA A 36 -13.82 0.95 0.89
N ALA A 37 -13.58 2.16 1.37
CA ALA A 37 -12.48 3.00 0.87
C ALA A 37 -11.12 2.36 1.18
N GLU A 38 -10.97 1.77 2.37
CA GLU A 38 -9.73 1.09 2.73
C GLU A 38 -9.51 -0.15 1.87
N ILE A 39 -10.55 -0.92 1.58
CA ILE A 39 -10.45 -2.07 0.67
C ILE A 39 -9.96 -1.61 -0.69
N LYS A 40 -10.52 -0.55 -1.22
CA LYS A 40 -10.13 -0.01 -2.52
C LYS A 40 -8.68 0.44 -2.53
N ALA A 41 -8.26 1.14 -1.46
CA ALA A 41 -6.87 1.57 -1.33
C ALA A 41 -5.92 0.39 -1.20
N ALA A 42 -6.31 -0.65 -0.45
CA ALA A 42 -5.50 -1.85 -0.28
C ALA A 42 -5.39 -2.63 -1.58
N GLU A 43 -6.46 -2.71 -2.37
CA GLU A 43 -6.42 -3.34 -3.68
C GLU A 43 -5.46 -2.61 -4.62
N GLN A 44 -5.51 -1.28 -4.59
CA GLN A 44 -4.59 -0.47 -5.39
C GLN A 44 -3.14 -0.68 -4.96
N ALA A 45 -2.89 -0.71 -3.66
CA ALA A 45 -1.55 -0.95 -3.12
C ALA A 45 -1.02 -2.32 -3.54
N LEU A 46 -1.89 -3.34 -3.56
CA LEU A 46 -1.50 -4.67 -4.01
C LEU A 46 -1.14 -4.67 -5.49
N ARG A 47 -1.94 -4.03 -6.33
CA ARG A 47 -1.63 -3.94 -7.76
C ARG A 47 -0.30 -3.25 -8.00
N GLU A 48 -0.04 -2.16 -7.30
CA GLU A 48 1.22 -1.43 -7.42
C GLU A 48 2.41 -2.28 -6.97
N ALA A 49 2.26 -3.02 -5.88
CA ALA A 49 3.31 -3.90 -5.39
C ALA A 49 3.60 -5.02 -6.39
N GLN A 50 2.56 -5.60 -6.99
CA GLN A 50 2.71 -6.64 -8.00
C GLN A 50 3.39 -6.09 -9.25
N ASP A 51 3.05 -4.87 -9.67
CA ASP A 51 3.69 -4.23 -10.82
C ASP A 51 5.19 -4.02 -10.55
N ARG A 52 5.53 -3.54 -9.35
CA ARG A 52 6.95 -3.38 -8.99
C ARG A 52 7.68 -4.71 -8.98
N GLN A 53 7.01 -5.77 -8.52
CA GLN A 53 7.60 -7.10 -8.54
C GLN A 53 7.86 -7.57 -9.96
N GLN A 54 6.94 -7.37 -10.88
CA GLN A 54 7.12 -7.74 -12.28
C GLN A 54 8.23 -6.94 -12.94
N GLN A 55 8.30 -5.65 -12.67
CA GLN A 55 9.37 -4.80 -13.20
C GLN A 55 10.72 -5.21 -12.67
N ALA A 56 10.77 -5.74 -11.45
CA ALA A 56 12.00 -6.14 -10.80
C ALA A 56 12.57 -7.46 -11.32
N VAL A 57 11.86 -8.19 -12.17
CA VAL A 57 12.34 -9.45 -12.75
C VAL A 57 13.59 -9.21 -13.61
N GLU A 58 13.65 -8.08 -14.31
CA GLU A 58 14.81 -7.74 -15.11
C GLU A 58 15.98 -7.34 -14.22
N PRO A 59 17.15 -7.95 -14.41
CA PRO A 59 18.34 -7.54 -13.65
C PRO A 59 18.73 -6.11 -13.97
N LEU A 60 19.16 -5.39 -12.94
CA LEU A 60 19.71 -4.06 -13.10
C LEU A 60 21.17 -4.14 -13.52
N PRO A 61 21.71 -3.07 -14.14
CA PRO A 61 23.15 -3.03 -14.40
C PRO A 61 23.94 -3.22 -13.11
N GLY A 62 24.95 -4.07 -13.16
CA GLY A 62 25.76 -4.39 -11.99
C GLY A 62 25.26 -5.55 -11.15
N GLU A 63 24.05 -6.05 -11.38
CA GLU A 63 23.56 -7.22 -10.66
C GLU A 63 24.07 -8.54 -11.22
N ARG A 64 24.59 -8.53 -12.44
CA ARG A 64 25.20 -9.71 -13.02
C ARG A 64 26.70 -9.73 -12.70
N ALA A 65 27.16 -10.88 -12.27
CA ALA A 65 28.56 -11.12 -12.01
C ALA A 65 29.09 -12.21 -12.96
N ARG A 66 30.38 -12.16 -13.29
CA ARG A 66 30.99 -13.20 -14.09
C ARG A 66 31.67 -14.25 -13.21
N ASN A 67 31.40 -15.49 -13.52
CA ASN A 67 32.09 -16.59 -12.88
C ASN A 67 33.53 -16.74 -13.48
N VAL A 68 34.32 -17.55 -12.80
CA VAL A 68 35.69 -17.83 -13.25
C VAL A 68 35.70 -18.46 -14.66
N ASP A 69 34.66 -19.21 -15.02
CA ASP A 69 34.50 -19.83 -16.33
C ASP A 69 33.99 -18.88 -17.41
N GLY A 70 33.83 -17.59 -17.10
CA GLY A 70 33.36 -16.59 -18.05
C GLY A 70 31.86 -16.47 -18.19
N ARG A 71 31.06 -17.32 -17.52
CA ARG A 71 29.61 -17.27 -17.55
C ARG A 71 29.09 -16.19 -16.60
N SER A 72 28.03 -15.49 -17.02
CA SER A 72 27.39 -14.53 -16.15
C SER A 72 26.40 -15.22 -15.20
N ARG A 73 26.26 -14.68 -14.02
CA ARG A 73 25.30 -15.12 -13.02
C ARG A 73 24.71 -13.91 -12.34
N LEU A 74 23.56 -14.11 -11.72
CA LEU A 74 22.93 -13.05 -10.92
C LEU A 74 23.59 -13.01 -9.54
N GLY A 75 23.91 -11.81 -9.08
CA GLY A 75 24.53 -11.59 -7.79
C GLY A 75 23.54 -11.54 -6.65
N PRO A 76 24.03 -11.49 -5.39
CA PRO A 76 23.16 -11.48 -4.22
C PRO A 76 22.23 -10.27 -4.18
N GLU A 77 22.63 -9.14 -4.73
CA GLU A 77 21.79 -7.92 -4.75
C GLU A 77 20.51 -8.16 -5.53
N TYR A 78 20.56 -8.92 -6.61
CA TYR A 78 19.38 -9.27 -7.38
C TYR A 78 18.39 -10.05 -6.52
N PHE A 79 18.85 -11.08 -5.82
CA PHE A 79 17.98 -11.92 -5.00
C PHE A 79 17.46 -11.18 -3.78
N GLU A 80 18.24 -10.29 -3.22
CA GLU A 80 17.76 -9.43 -2.12
C GLU A 80 16.64 -8.53 -2.60
N ARG A 81 16.78 -7.94 -3.77
CA ARG A 81 15.75 -7.09 -4.36
C ARG A 81 14.49 -7.90 -4.66
N GLN A 82 14.63 -9.13 -5.16
CA GLN A 82 13.49 -10.01 -5.38
C GLN A 82 12.76 -10.32 -4.07
N ARG A 83 13.51 -10.61 -3.02
CA ARG A 83 12.91 -10.86 -1.70
C ARG A 83 12.20 -9.63 -1.16
N ALA A 84 12.77 -8.45 -1.36
CA ALA A 84 12.15 -7.21 -0.92
C ALA A 84 10.83 -6.96 -1.64
N ARG A 85 10.80 -7.18 -2.95
CA ARG A 85 9.56 -7.01 -3.73
C ARG A 85 8.49 -8.02 -3.35
N ALA A 86 8.90 -9.26 -3.10
CA ALA A 86 7.98 -10.29 -2.64
C ALA A 86 7.39 -9.93 -1.27
N ALA A 87 8.19 -9.39 -0.37
CA ALA A 87 7.73 -8.94 0.94
C ALA A 87 6.73 -7.80 0.82
N GLU A 88 6.93 -6.88 -0.12
CA GLU A 88 5.98 -5.80 -0.39
C GLU A 88 4.62 -6.34 -0.84
N VAL A 89 4.63 -7.33 -1.72
CA VAL A 89 3.39 -7.97 -2.19
C VAL A 89 2.69 -8.68 -1.03
N ASP A 90 3.44 -9.41 -0.22
CA ASP A 90 2.87 -10.11 0.94
C ASP A 90 2.26 -9.13 1.93
N ALA A 91 2.93 -8.01 2.19
CA ALA A 91 2.42 -6.98 3.10
C ALA A 91 1.15 -6.34 2.54
N ALA A 92 1.11 -6.06 1.24
CA ALA A 92 -0.06 -5.48 0.60
C ALA A 92 -1.24 -6.44 0.62
N ARG A 93 -0.98 -7.74 0.42
CA ARG A 93 -2.01 -8.77 0.49
C ARG A 93 -2.57 -8.91 1.90
N ALA A 94 -1.69 -8.87 2.90
CA ALA A 94 -2.11 -8.91 4.30
C ALA A 94 -2.98 -7.71 4.67
N ARG A 95 -2.64 -6.53 4.16
CA ARG A 95 -3.44 -5.33 4.36
C ARG A 95 -4.84 -5.49 3.76
N LEU A 96 -4.91 -6.06 2.56
CA LEU A 96 -6.20 -6.28 1.90
C LEU A 96 -7.06 -7.29 2.67
N ASP A 97 -6.45 -8.39 3.11
CA ASP A 97 -7.16 -9.40 3.91
C ASP A 97 -7.70 -8.80 5.20
N GLU A 98 -6.90 -7.97 5.86
CA GLU A 98 -7.32 -7.29 7.08
C GLU A 98 -8.47 -6.30 6.82
N ALA A 99 -8.43 -5.61 5.70
CA ALA A 99 -9.49 -4.67 5.32
C ALA A 99 -10.82 -5.42 5.11
N TYR A 100 -10.78 -6.56 4.45
CA TYR A 100 -11.97 -7.41 4.28
C TYR A 100 -12.47 -7.94 5.61
N ARG A 101 -11.57 -8.37 6.48
CA ARG A 101 -11.92 -8.89 7.80
C ARG A 101 -12.65 -7.83 8.62
N LEU A 102 -12.13 -6.63 8.64
CA LEU A 102 -12.75 -5.52 9.37
C LEU A 102 -14.13 -5.18 8.82
N ARG A 103 -14.26 -5.12 7.49
CA ARG A 103 -15.56 -4.86 6.88
C ARG A 103 -16.58 -5.93 7.26
N ASN A 104 -16.17 -7.19 7.25
CA ASN A 104 -17.07 -8.29 7.57
C ASN A 104 -17.51 -8.24 9.04
N GLN A 105 -16.62 -7.84 9.95
CA GLN A 105 -16.98 -7.64 11.35
C GLN A 105 -18.04 -6.54 11.54
N ILE A 106 -17.91 -5.46 10.78
CA ILE A 106 -18.86 -4.35 10.86
C ILE A 106 -20.23 -4.79 10.37
N ARG A 107 -20.28 -5.62 9.35
CA ARG A 107 -21.54 -6.12 8.78
C ARG A 107 -22.28 -7.04 9.72
N GLU A 108 -21.59 -7.76 10.57
CA GLU A 108 -22.21 -8.62 11.56
C GLU A 108 -22.87 -7.76 12.67
#